data_5b0caf43434b15f0c19af0ae88b9f608
#
_entry.id   5b0caf43434b15f0c19af0ae88b9f608
#
_cell.length_a   1.000
_cell.length_b   1.000
_cell.length_c   1.000
_cell.angle_alpha   90.00
_cell.angle_beta   90.00
_cell.angle_gamma   90.00
#
_symmetry.space_group_name_H-M   'P 1'
#
loop_
_entity.id
_entity.type
_entity.pdbx_description
1 polymer ?
#
loop_
_entity_poly.entity_id
_entity_poly.type
_entity_poly.pdbx_seq_one_letter_code
_entity_poly.pdbx_strand_id
1 'polypeptide(L)'
;MKDYFGYTGKVCVVTGAASGMGKATAEMLVDLGAMVYALDWAEVKVEGITAYLHTDLSKKESIDAAFAQIPDHIDCYFGIAGVSGLGTDFLTTTKIDLISNKYISECILTARMTEGGAIAYMTSTAGIGWEQEGNKRHYLPVVEAEGWDGAVAALEKTPLIHLPGNLGYSFSKLAMNYLVAKQQALFAARKIRVNAVLPGSTDTGLKGDFLKLTGSEERLLAFTGHAHRLAASEEMAMPIVFQCSNMASYLSGDLMVVDYGSSLEV
;
A
#
# COMPACT_ATOMS: atom_id res chain seq x y z
N MET A 1 15.83 -6.74 27.25
CA MET A 1 15.46 -5.37 26.81
C MET A 1 13.99 -5.40 26.44
N LYS A 2 13.21 -4.34 26.70
CA LYS A 2 11.78 -4.32 26.34
C LYS A 2 11.69 -4.22 24.81
N ASP A 3 10.92 -5.14 24.18
CA ASP A 3 10.64 -5.07 22.74
C ASP A 3 9.56 -4.01 22.50
N TYR A 4 9.98 -2.85 22.00
CA TYR A 4 9.07 -1.75 21.69
C TYR A 4 8.35 -1.95 20.35
N PHE A 5 8.93 -2.68 19.43
CA PHE A 5 8.28 -2.95 18.13
C PHE A 5 7.22 -4.04 18.28
N GLY A 6 7.53 -5.12 19.00
CA GLY A 6 6.59 -6.20 19.33
C GLY A 6 6.19 -7.04 18.13
N TYR A 7 7.12 -7.33 17.23
CA TYR A 7 6.86 -8.17 16.05
C TYR A 7 7.18 -9.65 16.26
N THR A 8 7.93 -9.99 17.30
CA THR A 8 8.35 -11.38 17.54
C THR A 8 7.15 -12.33 17.55
N GLY A 9 7.13 -13.27 16.60
CA GLY A 9 6.07 -14.28 16.42
C GLY A 9 4.75 -13.78 15.82
N LYS A 10 4.62 -12.50 15.46
CA LYS A 10 3.43 -12.00 14.77
C LYS A 10 3.35 -12.46 13.34
N VAL A 11 2.14 -12.80 12.91
CA VAL A 11 1.82 -13.10 11.52
C VAL A 11 1.66 -11.79 10.75
N CYS A 12 2.63 -11.51 9.88
CA CYS A 12 2.69 -10.32 9.06
C CYS A 12 2.55 -10.68 7.57
N VAL A 13 1.62 -10.04 6.89
CA VAL A 13 1.41 -10.23 5.44
C VAL A 13 1.91 -8.98 4.71
N VAL A 14 2.79 -9.17 3.73
CA VAL A 14 3.40 -8.08 2.95
C VAL A 14 3.13 -8.31 1.47
N THR A 15 2.47 -7.36 0.80
CA THR A 15 2.31 -7.37 -0.67
C THR A 15 3.42 -6.54 -1.34
N GLY A 16 3.82 -6.93 -2.56
CA GLY A 16 4.92 -6.25 -3.27
C GLY A 16 6.31 -6.57 -2.72
N ALA A 17 6.47 -7.75 -2.11
CA ALA A 17 7.65 -8.13 -1.36
C ALA A 17 8.87 -8.54 -2.20
N ALA A 18 8.75 -8.62 -3.53
CA ALA A 18 9.86 -9.05 -4.39
C ALA A 18 10.90 -7.94 -4.62
N SER A 19 10.53 -6.65 -4.47
CA SER A 19 11.42 -5.53 -4.76
C SER A 19 11.10 -4.27 -3.96
N GLY A 20 12.00 -3.30 -4.01
CA GLY A 20 11.77 -1.93 -3.49
C GLY A 20 11.30 -1.90 -2.03
N MET A 21 10.33 -1.04 -1.76
CA MET A 21 9.83 -0.78 -0.41
C MET A 21 9.21 -2.02 0.26
N GLY A 22 8.51 -2.88 -0.52
CA GLY A 22 7.93 -4.12 0.00
C GLY A 22 8.99 -5.13 0.41
N LYS A 23 10.06 -5.28 -0.39
CA LYS A 23 11.21 -6.14 -0.06
C LYS A 23 11.88 -5.64 1.22
N ALA A 24 12.24 -4.35 1.29
CA ALA A 24 12.86 -3.76 2.48
C ALA A 24 11.98 -3.90 3.74
N THR A 25 10.65 -3.79 3.59
CA THR A 25 9.71 -4.03 4.69
C THR A 25 9.73 -5.48 5.14
N ALA A 26 9.72 -6.45 4.20
CA ALA A 26 9.76 -7.87 4.53
C ALA A 26 11.06 -8.25 5.24
N GLU A 27 12.21 -7.77 4.76
CA GLU A 27 13.52 -7.97 5.38
C GLU A 27 13.54 -7.44 6.83
N MET A 28 13.08 -6.20 7.04
CA MET A 28 13.01 -5.58 8.37
C MET A 28 12.09 -6.36 9.33
N LEU A 29 10.95 -6.85 8.86
CA LEU A 29 10.03 -7.66 9.67
C LEU A 29 10.62 -9.00 10.07
N VAL A 30 11.38 -9.65 9.17
CA VAL A 30 12.14 -10.88 9.48
C VAL A 30 13.16 -10.60 10.57
N ASP A 31 13.94 -9.54 10.46
CA ASP A 31 14.93 -9.14 11.47
C ASP A 31 14.30 -8.83 12.84
N LEU A 32 13.05 -8.36 12.85
CA LEU A 32 12.26 -8.12 14.05
C LEU A 32 11.55 -9.37 14.58
N GLY A 33 11.79 -10.55 13.98
CA GLY A 33 11.29 -11.84 14.44
C GLY A 33 9.83 -12.13 14.07
N ALA A 34 9.26 -11.45 13.08
CA ALA A 34 7.93 -11.72 12.58
C ALA A 34 7.87 -12.99 11.70
N MET A 35 6.71 -13.61 11.64
CA MET A 35 6.37 -14.65 10.66
C MET A 35 5.84 -13.95 9.38
N VAL A 36 6.71 -13.79 8.39
CA VAL A 36 6.40 -13.00 7.18
C VAL A 36 5.86 -13.88 6.06
N TYR A 37 4.64 -13.59 5.63
CA TYR A 37 4.01 -14.13 4.43
C TYR A 37 4.13 -13.08 3.32
N ALA A 38 4.99 -13.34 2.35
CA ALA A 38 5.35 -12.43 1.29
C ALA A 38 4.54 -12.72 0.02
N LEU A 39 3.74 -11.76 -0.44
CA LEU A 39 2.88 -11.85 -1.62
C LEU A 39 3.46 -10.99 -2.74
N ASP A 40 3.69 -11.59 -3.88
CA ASP A 40 4.12 -10.89 -5.10
C ASP A 40 3.83 -11.73 -6.34
N TRP A 41 3.72 -11.10 -7.51
CA TRP A 41 3.65 -11.81 -8.80
C TRP A 41 5.02 -12.32 -9.27
N ALA A 42 6.11 -11.67 -8.81
CA ALA A 42 7.49 -12.10 -9.03
C ALA A 42 8.01 -12.92 -7.84
N GLU A 43 9.02 -13.74 -8.08
CA GLU A 43 9.66 -14.54 -7.04
C GLU A 43 10.28 -13.64 -5.95
N VAL A 44 9.92 -13.89 -4.70
CA VAL A 44 10.47 -13.18 -3.54
C VAL A 44 11.74 -13.90 -3.06
N LYS A 45 12.86 -13.17 -3.03
CA LYS A 45 14.18 -13.66 -2.60
C LYS A 45 14.65 -13.03 -1.28
N VAL A 46 13.73 -12.89 -0.34
CA VAL A 46 14.02 -12.43 1.03
C VAL A 46 14.29 -13.66 1.89
N GLU A 47 15.46 -13.72 2.51
CA GLU A 47 15.81 -14.81 3.43
C GLU A 47 15.00 -14.71 4.72
N GLY A 48 14.65 -15.85 5.30
CA GLY A 48 13.96 -15.91 6.60
C GLY A 48 12.45 -15.66 6.57
N ILE A 49 11.84 -15.39 5.41
CA ILE A 49 10.37 -15.33 5.32
C ILE A 49 9.74 -16.70 5.61
N THR A 50 8.53 -16.68 6.14
CA THR A 50 7.77 -17.91 6.43
C THR A 50 7.31 -18.59 5.15
N ALA A 51 6.78 -17.79 4.20
CA ALA A 51 6.38 -18.29 2.88
C ALA A 51 6.38 -17.17 1.84
N TYR A 52 6.72 -17.52 0.60
CA TYR A 52 6.39 -16.74 -0.59
C TYR A 52 5.13 -17.32 -1.22
N LEU A 53 4.17 -16.46 -1.51
CA LEU A 53 2.89 -16.81 -2.13
C LEU A 53 2.75 -16.02 -3.44
N HIS A 54 2.86 -16.73 -4.57
CA HIS A 54 2.68 -16.09 -5.88
C HIS A 54 1.28 -15.48 -5.98
N THR A 55 1.19 -14.18 -6.21
CA THR A 55 -0.08 -13.44 -6.16
C THR A 55 -0.16 -12.37 -7.24
N ASP A 56 -1.10 -12.52 -8.15
CA ASP A 56 -1.50 -11.49 -9.11
C ASP A 56 -2.64 -10.67 -8.49
N LEU A 57 -2.33 -9.48 -8.00
CA LEU A 57 -3.30 -8.59 -7.35
C LEU A 57 -4.35 -8.00 -8.30
N SER A 58 -4.21 -8.19 -9.62
CA SER A 58 -5.25 -7.85 -10.59
C SER A 58 -6.39 -8.87 -10.67
N LYS A 59 -6.24 -10.01 -9.95
CA LYS A 59 -7.16 -11.16 -10.00
C LYS A 59 -7.60 -11.57 -8.59
N LYS A 60 -8.90 -11.51 -8.36
CA LYS A 60 -9.51 -11.90 -7.09
C LYS A 60 -9.16 -13.34 -6.68
N GLU A 61 -9.24 -14.27 -7.63
CA GLU A 61 -8.99 -15.70 -7.39
C GLU A 61 -7.53 -15.97 -6.97
N SER A 62 -6.58 -15.17 -7.49
CA SER A 62 -5.18 -15.26 -7.09
C SER A 62 -4.98 -14.76 -5.66
N ILE A 63 -5.67 -13.69 -5.27
CA ILE A 63 -5.68 -13.18 -3.89
C ILE A 63 -6.25 -14.24 -2.95
N ASP A 64 -7.43 -14.79 -3.27
CA ASP A 64 -8.09 -15.81 -2.44
C ASP A 64 -7.21 -17.05 -2.25
N ALA A 65 -6.59 -17.52 -3.34
CA ALA A 65 -5.68 -18.68 -3.30
C ALA A 65 -4.42 -18.43 -2.44
N ALA A 66 -3.87 -17.22 -2.47
CA ALA A 66 -2.74 -16.85 -1.62
C ALA A 66 -3.17 -16.80 -0.14
N PHE A 67 -4.27 -16.12 0.16
CA PHE A 67 -4.75 -16.01 1.54
C PHE A 67 -5.22 -17.35 2.13
N ALA A 68 -5.65 -18.31 1.32
CA ALA A 68 -5.96 -19.67 1.80
C ALA A 68 -4.76 -20.42 2.38
N GLN A 69 -3.53 -19.98 2.09
CA GLN A 69 -2.28 -20.57 2.58
C GLN A 69 -1.70 -19.86 3.81
N ILE A 70 -2.31 -18.77 4.26
CA ILE A 70 -1.92 -18.00 5.44
C ILE A 70 -2.74 -18.50 6.64
N PRO A 71 -2.21 -18.51 7.89
CA PRO A 71 -2.99 -18.85 9.08
C PRO A 71 -4.27 -18.03 9.23
N ASP A 72 -5.29 -18.60 9.92
CA ASP A 72 -6.58 -17.93 10.11
C ASP A 72 -6.51 -16.63 10.93
N HIS A 73 -5.41 -16.37 11.63
CA HIS A 73 -5.14 -15.13 12.31
C HIS A 73 -4.04 -14.33 11.62
N ILE A 74 -4.22 -13.03 11.50
CA ILE A 74 -3.26 -12.08 10.92
C ILE A 74 -3.10 -10.92 11.91
N ASP A 75 -1.87 -10.61 12.30
CA ASP A 75 -1.58 -9.51 13.23
C ASP A 75 -1.34 -8.20 12.50
N CYS A 76 -0.58 -8.25 11.40
CA CYS A 76 -0.27 -7.05 10.63
C CYS A 76 -0.42 -7.30 9.12
N TYR A 77 -0.98 -6.31 8.42
CA TYR A 77 -1.05 -6.29 6.96
C TYR A 77 -0.34 -5.06 6.41
N PHE A 78 0.54 -5.27 5.44
CA PHE A 78 1.30 -4.25 4.74
C PHE A 78 0.94 -4.26 3.26
N GLY A 79 0.05 -3.35 2.86
CA GLY A 79 -0.40 -3.19 1.48
C GLY A 79 0.56 -2.28 0.72
N ILE A 80 1.67 -2.83 0.20
CA ILE A 80 2.76 -2.06 -0.41
C ILE A 80 2.79 -2.18 -1.93
N ALA A 81 2.33 -3.30 -2.47
CA ALA A 81 2.32 -3.52 -3.91
C ALA A 81 1.65 -2.38 -4.67
N GLY A 82 2.25 -2.03 -5.80
CA GLY A 82 1.70 -1.04 -6.71
C GLY A 82 2.47 -0.99 -8.01
N VAL A 83 1.85 -0.41 -9.04
CA VAL A 83 2.43 -0.22 -10.36
C VAL A 83 2.31 1.24 -10.78
N SER A 84 3.26 1.74 -11.58
CA SER A 84 3.26 3.12 -12.09
C SER A 84 2.13 3.43 -13.07
N GLY A 85 1.50 2.39 -13.60
CA GLY A 85 0.54 2.48 -14.70
C GLY A 85 1.19 2.63 -16.08
N LEU A 86 2.52 2.68 -16.17
CA LEU A 86 3.21 2.66 -17.45
C LEU A 86 3.23 1.22 -18.00
N GLY A 87 2.66 1.04 -19.20
CA GLY A 87 2.55 -0.30 -19.81
C GLY A 87 1.34 -1.13 -19.34
N THR A 88 0.48 -0.57 -18.47
CA THR A 88 -0.81 -1.13 -18.09
C THR A 88 -1.95 -0.16 -18.43
N ASP A 89 -3.18 -0.66 -18.48
CA ASP A 89 -4.37 0.18 -18.63
C ASP A 89 -4.85 0.71 -17.27
N PHE A 90 -5.81 1.65 -17.33
CA PHE A 90 -6.39 2.27 -16.14
C PHE A 90 -7.07 1.25 -15.21
N LEU A 91 -7.80 0.29 -15.78
CA LEU A 91 -8.52 -0.75 -15.04
C LEU A 91 -7.55 -1.66 -14.28
N THR A 92 -6.53 -2.18 -14.98
CA THR A 92 -5.53 -3.07 -14.38
C THR A 92 -4.73 -2.37 -13.29
N THR A 93 -4.29 -1.14 -13.55
CA THR A 93 -3.58 -0.33 -12.55
C THR A 93 -4.43 -0.12 -11.29
N THR A 94 -5.70 0.26 -11.46
CA THR A 94 -6.60 0.50 -10.33
C THR A 94 -6.98 -0.80 -9.59
N LYS A 95 -7.08 -1.93 -10.29
CA LYS A 95 -7.25 -3.24 -9.62
C LYS A 95 -6.08 -3.54 -8.68
N ILE A 96 -4.85 -3.35 -9.15
CA ILE A 96 -3.63 -3.63 -8.38
C ILE A 96 -3.48 -2.63 -7.22
N ASP A 97 -3.56 -1.33 -7.49
CA ASP A 97 -3.18 -0.28 -6.54
C ASP A 97 -4.28 0.06 -5.53
N LEU A 98 -5.55 -0.20 -5.84
CA LEU A 98 -6.70 0.17 -5.00
C LEU A 98 -7.60 -1.01 -4.67
N ILE A 99 -8.19 -1.67 -5.70
CA ILE A 99 -9.29 -2.63 -5.48
C ILE A 99 -8.79 -3.86 -4.72
N SER A 100 -7.56 -4.30 -4.96
CA SER A 100 -6.95 -5.41 -4.23
C SER A 100 -6.86 -5.12 -2.73
N ASN A 101 -6.33 -3.95 -2.35
CA ASN A 101 -6.20 -3.55 -0.94
C ASN A 101 -7.57 -3.38 -0.28
N LYS A 102 -8.54 -2.78 -1.00
CA LYS A 102 -9.92 -2.67 -0.54
C LYS A 102 -10.54 -4.05 -0.29
N TYR A 103 -10.44 -4.96 -1.27
CA TYR A 103 -10.97 -6.31 -1.16
C TYR A 103 -10.32 -7.10 -0.02
N ILE A 104 -9.00 -7.09 0.05
CA ILE A 104 -8.25 -7.77 1.12
C ILE A 104 -8.71 -7.27 2.49
N SER A 105 -8.72 -5.96 2.70
CA SER A 105 -9.07 -5.41 4.01
C SER A 105 -10.52 -5.61 4.38
N GLU A 106 -11.46 -5.31 3.49
CA GLU A 106 -12.90 -5.33 3.80
C GLU A 106 -13.49 -6.74 3.79
N CYS A 107 -12.98 -7.67 2.95
CA CYS A 107 -13.56 -9.00 2.80
C CYS A 107 -12.76 -10.10 3.51
N ILE A 108 -11.43 -9.95 3.64
CA ILE A 108 -10.56 -10.98 4.23
C ILE A 108 -10.13 -10.60 5.65
N LEU A 109 -9.53 -9.40 5.83
CA LEU A 109 -8.96 -9.01 7.11
C LEU A 109 -10.02 -8.73 8.17
N THR A 110 -11.23 -8.29 7.80
CA THR A 110 -12.34 -8.15 8.75
C THR A 110 -12.67 -9.44 9.50
N ALA A 111 -12.46 -10.60 8.89
CA ALA A 111 -12.69 -11.89 9.53
C ALA A 111 -11.45 -12.44 10.24
N ARG A 112 -10.24 -12.12 9.74
CA ARG A 112 -8.99 -12.82 10.10
C ARG A 112 -8.01 -12.00 10.93
N MET A 113 -8.15 -10.67 11.02
CA MET A 113 -7.25 -9.87 11.86
C MET A 113 -7.51 -10.11 13.34
N THR A 114 -6.44 -10.19 14.10
CA THR A 114 -6.49 -10.24 15.57
C THR A 114 -6.91 -8.90 16.15
N GLU A 115 -7.58 -8.92 17.31
CA GLU A 115 -7.86 -7.69 18.07
C GLU A 115 -6.52 -7.00 18.43
N GLY A 116 -6.45 -5.70 18.20
CA GLY A 116 -5.23 -4.93 18.43
C GLY A 116 -4.20 -4.99 17.29
N GLY A 117 -4.52 -5.68 16.18
CA GLY A 117 -3.70 -5.72 14.99
C GLY A 117 -3.55 -4.38 14.29
N ALA A 118 -2.80 -4.36 13.18
CA ALA A 118 -2.58 -3.13 12.42
C ALA A 118 -2.50 -3.36 10.91
N ILE A 119 -3.02 -2.39 10.18
CA ILE A 119 -2.96 -2.30 8.72
C ILE A 119 -2.17 -1.04 8.36
N ALA A 120 -1.22 -1.16 7.45
CA ALA A 120 -0.53 -0.01 6.88
C ALA A 120 -0.43 -0.13 5.35
N TYR A 121 -0.69 0.98 4.68
CA TYR A 121 -0.63 1.06 3.22
C TYR A 121 0.53 1.94 2.76
N MET A 122 1.15 1.59 1.63
CA MET A 122 2.07 2.45 0.92
C MET A 122 1.28 3.17 -0.18
N THR A 123 0.89 4.42 0.10
CA THR A 123 0.17 5.22 -0.87
C THR A 123 1.15 6.10 -1.69
N SER A 124 1.04 7.40 -1.68
CA SER A 124 1.97 8.34 -2.34
C SER A 124 1.61 9.78 -2.01
N THR A 125 2.56 10.71 -2.13
CA THR A 125 2.27 12.15 -2.21
C THR A 125 1.35 12.51 -3.38
N ALA A 126 1.27 11.67 -4.42
CA ALA A 126 0.26 11.80 -5.50
C ALA A 126 -1.19 11.66 -5.00
N GLY A 127 -1.40 11.18 -3.79
CA GLY A 127 -2.70 11.12 -3.12
C GLY A 127 -3.06 12.36 -2.29
N ILE A 128 -2.20 13.37 -2.21
CA ILE A 128 -2.49 14.64 -1.52
C ILE A 128 -3.63 15.36 -2.28
N GLY A 129 -4.55 15.97 -1.52
CA GLY A 129 -5.75 16.58 -2.11
C GLY A 129 -6.92 15.61 -2.32
N TRP A 130 -6.84 14.41 -1.73
CA TRP A 130 -7.92 13.41 -1.78
C TRP A 130 -9.26 13.96 -1.23
N GLU A 131 -9.24 14.91 -0.30
CA GLU A 131 -10.43 15.53 0.31
C GLU A 131 -11.20 16.46 -0.65
N GLN A 132 -10.56 16.89 -1.73
CA GLN A 132 -11.16 17.82 -2.67
C GLN A 132 -12.35 17.19 -3.38
N GLU A 133 -13.49 17.88 -3.41
CA GLU A 133 -14.72 17.38 -4.04
C GLU A 133 -14.55 17.04 -5.52
N GLY A 134 -13.67 17.77 -6.22
CA GLY A 134 -13.28 17.48 -7.60
C GLY A 134 -12.66 16.09 -7.79
N ASN A 135 -11.92 15.60 -6.78
CA ASN A 135 -11.32 14.28 -6.78
C ASN A 135 -12.29 13.21 -6.25
N LYS A 136 -12.96 13.50 -5.14
CA LYS A 136 -13.90 12.57 -4.49
C LYS A 136 -14.97 12.02 -5.43
N ARG A 137 -15.59 12.89 -6.21
CA ARG A 137 -16.66 12.50 -7.15
C ARG A 137 -16.25 11.35 -8.10
N HIS A 138 -14.97 11.21 -8.37
CA HIS A 138 -14.44 10.20 -9.28
C HIS A 138 -14.18 8.86 -8.61
N TYR A 139 -13.62 8.84 -7.41
CA TYR A 139 -13.25 7.60 -6.74
C TYR A 139 -14.29 7.06 -5.75
N LEU A 140 -15.17 7.91 -5.19
CA LEU A 140 -16.19 7.47 -4.23
C LEU A 140 -17.05 6.31 -4.74
N PRO A 141 -17.57 6.32 -5.99
CA PRO A 141 -18.35 5.19 -6.48
C PRO A 141 -17.63 3.86 -6.43
N VAL A 142 -16.29 3.86 -6.61
CA VAL A 142 -15.46 2.66 -6.57
C VAL A 142 -15.17 2.23 -5.13
N VAL A 143 -14.82 3.18 -4.27
CA VAL A 143 -14.47 2.87 -2.88
C VAL A 143 -15.69 2.47 -2.04
N GLU A 144 -16.88 3.02 -2.34
CA GLU A 144 -18.11 2.70 -1.64
C GLU A 144 -18.80 1.44 -2.17
N ALA A 145 -18.42 0.95 -3.35
CA ALA A 145 -18.96 -0.28 -3.91
C ALA A 145 -18.61 -1.51 -3.07
N GLU A 146 -19.52 -2.46 -2.97
CA GLU A 146 -19.35 -3.67 -2.17
C GLU A 146 -18.44 -4.69 -2.85
N GLY A 147 -17.46 -5.20 -2.14
CA GLY A 147 -16.57 -6.27 -2.56
C GLY A 147 -15.72 -5.96 -3.79
N TRP A 148 -15.19 -7.00 -4.40
CA TRP A 148 -14.36 -6.92 -5.60
C TRP A 148 -15.19 -6.56 -6.84
N ASP A 149 -16.22 -7.35 -7.13
CA ASP A 149 -17.00 -7.23 -8.37
C ASP A 149 -17.75 -5.90 -8.45
N GLY A 150 -18.30 -5.44 -7.31
CA GLY A 150 -18.95 -4.15 -7.22
C GLY A 150 -17.99 -3.00 -7.49
N ALA A 151 -16.77 -3.05 -6.95
CA ALA A 151 -15.74 -2.04 -7.18
C ALA A 151 -15.28 -2.02 -8.65
N VAL A 152 -15.06 -3.19 -9.25
CA VAL A 152 -14.71 -3.31 -10.68
C VAL A 152 -15.83 -2.75 -11.56
N ALA A 153 -17.09 -3.16 -11.31
CA ALA A 153 -18.23 -2.67 -12.07
C ALA A 153 -18.45 -1.15 -11.94
N ALA A 154 -18.18 -0.58 -10.76
CA ALA A 154 -18.21 0.86 -10.56
C ALA A 154 -17.10 1.57 -11.32
N LEU A 155 -15.88 1.00 -11.34
CA LEU A 155 -14.75 1.54 -12.07
C LEU A 155 -14.97 1.54 -13.58
N GLU A 156 -15.51 0.46 -14.14
CA GLU A 156 -15.83 0.33 -15.56
C GLU A 156 -16.87 1.36 -16.04
N LYS A 157 -17.72 1.85 -15.13
CA LYS A 157 -18.72 2.89 -15.43
C LYS A 157 -18.15 4.30 -15.37
N THR A 158 -16.93 4.50 -14.87
CA THR A 158 -16.35 5.84 -14.79
C THR A 158 -15.94 6.32 -16.18
N PRO A 159 -16.10 7.64 -16.50
CA PRO A 159 -15.59 8.18 -17.76
C PRO A 159 -14.06 8.12 -17.85
N LEU A 160 -13.37 7.81 -16.74
CA LEU A 160 -11.91 7.75 -16.68
C LEU A 160 -11.34 6.42 -17.18
N ILE A 161 -12.17 5.40 -17.40
CA ILE A 161 -11.74 4.04 -17.74
C ILE A 161 -10.87 3.96 -19.01
N HIS A 162 -11.02 4.93 -19.92
CA HIS A 162 -10.27 5.00 -21.17
C HIS A 162 -8.97 5.81 -21.05
N LEU A 163 -8.67 6.33 -19.87
CA LEU A 163 -7.43 7.07 -19.63
C LEU A 163 -6.25 6.11 -19.49
N PRO A 164 -5.00 6.58 -19.75
CA PRO A 164 -3.81 5.74 -19.60
C PRO A 164 -3.59 5.35 -18.13
N GLY A 165 -2.90 4.23 -17.94
CA GLY A 165 -2.72 3.62 -16.62
C GLY A 165 -2.00 4.51 -15.58
N ASN A 166 -1.10 5.40 -16.01
CA ASN A 166 -0.45 6.33 -15.09
C ASN A 166 -1.43 7.33 -14.44
N LEU A 167 -2.56 7.64 -15.07
CA LEU A 167 -3.66 8.37 -14.41
C LEU A 167 -4.47 7.46 -13.48
N GLY A 168 -4.51 6.15 -13.75
CA GLY A 168 -5.02 5.14 -12.82
C GLY A 168 -4.19 5.08 -11.53
N TYR A 169 -2.88 5.27 -11.63
CA TYR A 169 -2.01 5.41 -10.44
C TYR A 169 -2.45 6.59 -9.56
N SER A 170 -2.51 7.80 -10.09
CA SER A 170 -2.91 9.00 -9.33
C SER A 170 -4.32 8.86 -8.75
N PHE A 171 -5.27 8.34 -9.55
CA PHE A 171 -6.62 8.02 -9.09
C PHE A 171 -6.60 7.06 -7.90
N SER A 172 -5.82 5.99 -8.00
CA SER A 172 -5.72 4.99 -6.93
C SER A 172 -5.12 5.57 -5.66
N LYS A 173 -4.09 6.41 -5.75
CA LYS A 173 -3.44 7.01 -4.56
C LYS A 173 -4.37 7.99 -3.83
N LEU A 174 -5.15 8.79 -4.56
CA LEU A 174 -6.21 9.62 -3.98
C LEU A 174 -7.27 8.76 -3.25
N ALA A 175 -7.75 7.71 -3.92
CA ALA A 175 -8.76 6.82 -3.38
C ALA A 175 -8.25 6.01 -2.16
N MET A 176 -6.97 5.60 -2.16
CA MET A 176 -6.36 4.88 -1.03
C MET A 176 -6.27 5.75 0.22
N ASN A 177 -5.98 7.04 0.11
CA ASN A 177 -5.97 7.94 1.27
C ASN A 177 -7.38 8.08 1.88
N TYR A 178 -8.42 8.17 1.04
CA TYR A 178 -9.81 8.10 1.52
C TYR A 178 -10.13 6.74 2.17
N LEU A 179 -9.64 5.64 1.57
CA LEU A 179 -9.87 4.30 2.09
C LEU A 179 -9.31 4.14 3.52
N VAL A 180 -8.13 4.70 3.82
CA VAL A 180 -7.56 4.74 5.18
C VAL A 180 -8.51 5.46 6.14
N ALA A 181 -8.99 6.65 5.77
CA ALA A 181 -9.91 7.43 6.59
C ALA A 181 -11.24 6.68 6.86
N LYS A 182 -11.74 5.94 5.87
CA LYS A 182 -12.94 5.10 6.01
C LYS A 182 -12.68 3.88 6.90
N GLN A 183 -11.61 3.17 6.64
CA GLN A 183 -11.32 1.89 7.28
C GLN A 183 -10.91 2.01 8.74
N GLN A 184 -10.24 3.11 9.15
CA GLN A 184 -9.93 3.32 10.55
C GLN A 184 -11.20 3.28 11.43
N ALA A 185 -12.33 3.81 10.94
CA ALA A 185 -13.61 3.72 11.65
C ALA A 185 -14.20 2.30 11.63
N LEU A 186 -14.09 1.59 10.49
CA LEU A 186 -14.56 0.21 10.35
C LEU A 186 -13.86 -0.74 11.34
N PHE A 187 -12.57 -0.57 11.54
CA PHE A 187 -11.75 -1.45 12.36
C PHE A 187 -11.62 -1.02 13.83
N ALA A 188 -12.05 0.19 14.18
CA ALA A 188 -11.88 0.79 15.51
C ALA A 188 -12.48 -0.06 16.66
N ALA A 189 -13.65 -0.67 16.47
CA ALA A 189 -14.32 -1.48 17.49
C ALA A 189 -13.48 -2.70 17.91
N ARG A 190 -12.60 -3.20 17.04
CA ARG A 190 -11.68 -4.30 17.32
C ARG A 190 -10.28 -3.82 17.70
N LYS A 191 -10.11 -2.52 17.94
CA LYS A 191 -8.83 -1.87 18.25
C LYS A 191 -7.76 -2.12 17.17
N ILE A 192 -8.17 -2.40 15.94
CA ILE A 192 -7.27 -2.55 14.80
C ILE A 192 -7.00 -1.16 14.24
N ARG A 193 -5.74 -0.83 14.08
CA ARG A 193 -5.28 0.47 13.57
C ARG A 193 -5.09 0.41 12.06
N VAL A 194 -5.43 1.50 11.36
CA VAL A 194 -5.26 1.60 9.91
C VAL A 194 -4.56 2.92 9.59
N ASN A 195 -3.40 2.84 8.95
CA ASN A 195 -2.57 4.00 8.62
C ASN A 195 -2.01 3.89 7.19
N ALA A 196 -1.37 4.94 6.71
CA ALA A 196 -0.60 4.91 5.48
C ALA A 196 0.67 5.75 5.56
N VAL A 197 1.68 5.33 4.80
CA VAL A 197 2.83 6.15 4.44
C VAL A 197 2.59 6.70 3.04
N LEU A 198 2.87 7.99 2.86
CA LEU A 198 2.80 8.71 1.59
C LEU A 198 4.23 9.07 1.14
N PRO A 199 4.90 8.18 0.41
CA PRO A 199 6.25 8.46 -0.08
C PRO A 199 6.30 9.62 -1.06
N GLY A 200 7.39 10.40 -0.97
CA GLY A 200 7.90 11.17 -2.08
C GLY A 200 8.67 10.29 -3.09
N SER A 201 9.48 10.92 -3.93
CA SER A 201 10.28 10.22 -4.95
C SER A 201 11.29 9.26 -4.31
N THR A 202 11.14 7.96 -4.57
CA THR A 202 11.92 6.88 -3.96
C THR A 202 12.60 6.02 -5.03
N ASP A 203 13.84 5.59 -4.77
CA ASP A 203 14.61 4.69 -5.64
C ASP A 203 14.09 3.25 -5.45
N THR A 204 13.23 2.83 -6.35
CA THR A 204 12.56 1.52 -6.36
C THR A 204 12.56 0.94 -7.77
N GLY A 205 12.01 -0.27 -7.93
CA GLY A 205 11.78 -0.86 -9.26
C GLY A 205 10.93 0.03 -10.19
N LEU A 206 10.16 0.98 -9.66
CA LEU A 206 9.35 1.92 -10.44
C LEU A 206 10.14 3.16 -10.90
N LYS A 207 11.38 3.36 -10.45
CA LYS A 207 12.23 4.53 -10.85
C LYS A 207 12.34 4.68 -12.35
N GLY A 208 12.56 3.57 -13.07
CA GLY A 208 12.68 3.57 -14.53
C GLY A 208 11.42 4.07 -15.24
N ASP A 209 10.26 3.76 -14.67
CA ASP A 209 8.96 4.21 -15.20
C ASP A 209 8.74 5.70 -14.90
N PHE A 210 9.00 6.14 -13.68
CA PHE A 210 8.91 7.56 -13.32
C PHE A 210 9.92 8.41 -14.12
N LEU A 211 11.11 7.89 -14.40
CA LEU A 211 12.07 8.57 -15.27
C LEU A 211 11.52 8.75 -16.70
N LYS A 212 10.85 7.73 -17.26
CA LYS A 212 10.18 7.85 -18.57
C LYS A 212 9.02 8.84 -18.54
N LEU A 213 8.21 8.85 -17.45
CA LEU A 213 7.09 9.78 -17.31
C LEU A 213 7.54 11.23 -17.15
N THR A 214 8.62 11.50 -16.43
CA THR A 214 9.18 12.84 -16.25
C THR A 214 10.06 13.29 -17.42
N GLY A 215 10.61 12.34 -18.17
CA GLY A 215 11.44 12.57 -19.34
C GLY A 215 12.92 12.83 -19.05
N SER A 216 13.32 13.13 -17.81
CA SER A 216 14.73 13.27 -17.42
C SER A 216 14.94 13.06 -15.92
N GLU A 217 16.18 12.71 -15.52
CA GLU A 217 16.56 12.59 -14.10
C GLU A 217 16.47 13.93 -13.37
N GLU A 218 16.83 15.03 -14.01
CA GLU A 218 16.70 16.37 -13.45
C GLU A 218 15.26 16.70 -13.06
N ARG A 219 14.31 16.38 -13.96
CA ARG A 219 12.88 16.56 -13.68
C ARG A 219 12.38 15.63 -12.60
N LEU A 220 12.87 14.39 -12.53
CA LEU A 220 12.54 13.46 -11.46
C LEU A 220 13.05 14.00 -10.12
N LEU A 221 14.28 14.52 -10.07
CA LEU A 221 14.87 15.12 -8.88
C LEU A 221 14.19 16.44 -8.46
N ALA A 222 13.55 17.16 -9.40
CA ALA A 222 12.76 18.34 -9.02
C ALA A 222 11.59 18.03 -8.05
N PHE A 223 11.12 16.77 -8.03
CA PHE A 223 10.11 16.32 -7.07
C PHE A 223 10.67 15.85 -5.71
N THR A 224 11.95 16.09 -5.44
CA THR A 224 12.57 15.69 -4.17
C THR A 224 12.79 16.88 -3.22
N GLY A 225 12.35 18.07 -3.59
CA GLY A 225 12.50 19.29 -2.79
C GLY A 225 13.97 19.51 -2.36
N HIS A 226 14.17 19.84 -1.11
CA HIS A 226 15.50 20.11 -0.54
C HIS A 226 16.38 18.87 -0.32
N ALA A 227 15.85 17.66 -0.50
CA ALA A 227 16.64 16.43 -0.40
C ALA A 227 17.66 16.29 -1.53
N HIS A 228 17.32 16.76 -2.74
CA HIS A 228 18.13 16.65 -3.98
C HIS A 228 18.60 15.22 -4.27
N ARG A 229 17.87 14.21 -3.76
CA ARG A 229 18.09 12.79 -4.00
C ARG A 229 16.77 12.03 -3.89
N LEU A 230 16.72 10.87 -4.49
CA LEU A 230 15.65 9.91 -4.20
C LEU A 230 15.86 9.32 -2.80
N ALA A 231 14.76 9.02 -2.11
CA ALA A 231 14.82 8.25 -0.89
C ALA A 231 15.19 6.79 -1.19
N ALA A 232 15.85 6.11 -0.27
CA ALA A 232 16.06 4.67 -0.34
C ALA A 232 14.78 3.91 0.04
N SER A 233 14.65 2.67 -0.42
CA SER A 233 13.49 1.81 -0.09
C SER A 233 13.36 1.58 1.42
N GLU A 234 14.47 1.47 2.13
CA GLU A 234 14.54 1.29 3.59
C GLU A 234 14.03 2.51 4.35
N GLU A 235 14.24 3.72 3.81
CA GLU A 235 13.73 4.97 4.40
C GLU A 235 12.19 5.02 4.37
N MET A 236 11.55 4.25 3.50
CA MET A 236 10.08 4.08 3.45
C MET A 236 9.62 2.86 4.24
N ALA A 237 10.45 1.81 4.35
CA ALA A 237 10.15 0.63 5.16
C ALA A 237 10.10 0.96 6.66
N MET A 238 10.98 1.82 7.16
CA MET A 238 11.03 2.22 8.58
C MET A 238 9.70 2.81 9.07
N PRO A 239 9.13 3.85 8.43
CA PRO A 239 7.88 4.46 8.89
C PRO A 239 6.68 3.52 8.76
N ILE A 240 6.61 2.67 7.73
CA ILE A 240 5.47 1.74 7.61
C ILE A 240 5.53 0.62 8.66
N VAL A 241 6.72 0.11 8.96
CA VAL A 241 6.95 -0.84 10.06
C VAL A 241 6.64 -0.16 11.41
N PHE A 242 7.06 1.09 11.63
CA PHE A 242 6.68 1.84 12.82
C PHE A 242 5.16 1.92 13.00
N GLN A 243 4.39 2.24 11.95
CA GLN A 243 2.93 2.40 12.02
C GLN A 243 2.19 1.12 12.48
N CYS A 244 2.71 -0.07 12.17
CA CYS A 244 2.12 -1.32 12.64
C CYS A 244 2.68 -1.82 13.98
N SER A 245 3.75 -1.21 14.49
CA SER A 245 4.41 -1.61 15.74
C SER A 245 3.65 -1.19 17.01
N ASN A 246 4.08 -1.71 18.16
CA ASN A 246 3.57 -1.28 19.46
C ASN A 246 3.91 0.19 19.78
N MET A 247 4.94 0.77 19.15
CA MET A 247 5.30 2.19 19.32
C MET A 247 4.22 3.13 18.80
N ALA A 248 3.44 2.69 17.82
CA ALA A 248 2.34 3.45 17.22
C ALA A 248 0.96 3.08 17.81
N SER A 249 0.90 2.58 19.05
CA SER A 249 -0.31 2.01 19.66
C SER A 249 -1.52 2.97 19.75
N TYR A 250 -1.31 4.27 19.63
CA TYR A 250 -2.37 5.28 19.63
C TYR A 250 -2.53 5.99 18.29
N LEU A 251 -1.87 5.48 17.23
CA LEU A 251 -1.88 6.06 15.89
C LEU A 251 -2.84 5.27 14.99
N SER A 252 -3.95 5.87 14.55
CA SER A 252 -4.89 5.30 13.59
C SER A 252 -5.52 6.40 12.74
N GLY A 253 -5.64 6.17 11.43
CA GLY A 253 -6.12 7.16 10.47
C GLY A 253 -5.03 8.12 10.00
N ASP A 254 -3.77 7.85 10.32
CA ASP A 254 -2.64 8.70 9.94
C ASP A 254 -2.25 8.49 8.47
N LEU A 255 -2.00 9.60 7.80
CA LEU A 255 -1.48 9.69 6.43
C LEU A 255 -0.09 10.35 6.50
N MET A 256 0.91 9.56 6.91
CA MET A 256 2.26 10.04 7.16
C MET A 256 2.99 10.38 5.87
N VAL A 257 3.18 11.66 5.59
CA VAL A 257 3.97 12.12 4.45
C VAL A 257 5.47 11.93 4.76
N VAL A 258 6.16 11.21 3.88
CA VAL A 258 7.60 10.93 4.00
C VAL A 258 8.28 11.32 2.68
N ASP A 259 8.57 12.62 2.54
CA ASP A 259 9.03 13.22 1.29
C ASP A 259 10.11 14.29 1.48
N TYR A 260 10.72 14.34 2.65
CA TYR A 260 11.71 15.37 3.05
C TYR A 260 11.15 16.80 2.93
N GLY A 261 9.84 16.97 3.12
CA GLY A 261 9.18 18.27 3.08
C GLY A 261 8.87 18.79 1.66
N SER A 262 9.06 17.99 0.61
CA SER A 262 8.86 18.43 -0.77
C SER A 262 7.42 18.86 -1.08
N SER A 263 6.43 18.33 -0.36
CA SER A 263 5.02 18.70 -0.48
C SER A 263 4.60 19.91 0.37
N LEU A 264 5.50 20.47 1.17
CA LEU A 264 5.27 21.63 2.04
C LEU A 264 5.84 22.93 1.42
N GLU A 265 5.72 23.10 0.11
CA GLU A 265 6.15 24.34 -0.54
C GLU A 265 5.38 25.56 0.02
N VAL A 266 6.12 26.55 0.52
CA VAL A 266 5.63 27.82 1.08
C VAL A 266 6.01 28.95 0.13
#